data_03ffb34b7d1b6227d27d03c1a873268f
#
_entry.id   03ffb34b7d1b6227d27d03c1a873268f
#
_cell.length_a   1.000
_cell.length_b   1.000
_cell.length_c   1.000
_cell.angle_alpha   90.00
_cell.angle_beta   90.00
_cell.angle_gamma   90.00
#
_symmetry.space_group_name_H-M   'P 1'
#
loop_
_entity.id
_entity.type
_entity.pdbx_description
1 polymer ?
#
loop_
_entity_poly.entity_id
_entity_poly.type
_entity_poly.pdbx_seq_one_letter_code
_entity_poly.pdbx_strand_id
1 'polypeptide(L)' 'GKNGLEIPMKIIDSAKSCIKPKGKFIYVTSSLSDFKKLISYTKLAGFDASILAKKKLFFEELILVRGIRLLS' A
#
# COMPACT_ATOMS: atom_id res chain seq x y z
N GLY A 1 6.24 4.91 -13.14
CA GLY A 1 7.65 4.61 -12.86
C GLY A 1 8.07 3.30 -13.48
N LYS A 2 9.35 3.04 -13.51
CA LYS A 2 9.89 1.86 -14.16
C LYS A 2 9.41 0.56 -13.53
N ASN A 3 9.17 0.57 -12.24
CA ASN A 3 8.73 -0.61 -11.51
C ASN A 3 7.29 -0.50 -11.03
N GLY A 4 6.57 0.53 -11.47
CA GLY A 4 5.18 0.72 -11.10
C GLY A 4 4.93 1.15 -9.67
N LEU A 5 5.96 1.58 -8.95
CA LEU A 5 5.82 1.92 -7.53
C LEU A 5 5.84 3.41 -7.24
N GLU A 6 6.22 4.25 -8.21
CA GLU A 6 6.39 5.69 -7.94
C GLU A 6 5.11 6.37 -7.49
N ILE A 7 3.99 6.13 -8.19
CA ILE A 7 2.73 6.76 -7.84
C ILE A 7 2.17 6.21 -6.51
N PRO A 8 2.13 4.88 -6.31
CA PRO A 8 1.71 4.34 -5.02
C PRO A 8 2.55 4.85 -3.85
N MET A 9 3.86 4.98 -4.03
CA MET A 9 4.73 5.49 -2.97
C MET A 9 4.43 6.95 -2.64
N LYS A 10 4.11 7.75 -3.65
CA LYS A 10 3.69 9.13 -3.41
C LYS A 10 2.38 9.20 -2.64
N ILE A 11 1.44 8.31 -2.94
CA ILE A 11 0.18 8.23 -2.21
C ILE A 11 0.44 7.90 -0.74
N ILE A 12 1.34 6.96 -0.47
CA ILE A 12 1.70 6.59 0.89
C ILE A 12 2.35 7.77 1.62
N ASP A 13 3.23 8.50 0.94
CA ASP A 13 3.87 9.67 1.53
C ASP A 13 2.84 10.74 1.88
N SER A 14 1.86 10.96 1.00
CA SER A 14 0.76 11.90 1.27
C SER A 14 -0.08 11.44 2.44
N ALA A 15 -0.40 10.15 2.50
CA ALA A 15 -1.17 9.57 3.60
C ALA A 15 -0.45 9.77 4.93
N LYS A 16 0.87 9.63 4.93
CA LYS A 16 1.68 9.84 6.13
C LYS A 16 1.48 11.23 6.70
N SER A 17 1.32 12.24 5.83
CA SER A 17 1.14 13.63 6.25
C SER A 17 -0.31 13.97 6.61
N CYS A 18 -1.28 13.28 6.03
CA CYS A 18 -2.68 13.66 6.10
C CYS A 18 -3.51 12.80 7.03
N ILE A 19 -3.14 11.53 7.22
CA ILE A 19 -3.96 10.59 7.99
C ILE A 19 -3.60 10.68 9.47
N LYS A 20 -4.63 10.85 10.29
CA LYS A 20 -4.50 10.92 11.74
C LYS A 20 -4.15 9.54 12.30
N PRO A 21 -3.57 9.48 13.52
CA PRO A 21 -3.37 8.19 14.19
C PRO A 21 -4.66 7.38 14.21
N LYS A 22 -4.55 6.08 13.97
CA LYS A 22 -5.66 5.13 13.82
C LYS A 22 -6.48 5.33 12.54
N GLY A 23 -6.17 6.34 11.74
CA GLY A 23 -6.79 6.52 10.44
C GLY A 23 -6.38 5.41 9.49
N LYS A 24 -7.20 5.16 8.49
CA LYS A 24 -7.01 4.06 7.53
C LYS A 24 -7.00 4.58 6.12
N PHE A 25 -6.30 3.87 5.26
CA PHE A 25 -6.43 4.06 3.82
C PHE A 25 -6.28 2.71 3.14
N ILE A 26 -6.78 2.62 1.92
CA ILE A 26 -6.76 1.38 1.15
C ILE A 26 -6.17 1.70 -0.22
N TYR A 27 -5.30 0.82 -0.71
CA TYR A 27 -4.82 0.93 -2.07
C TYR A 27 -4.81 -0.42 -2.74
N VAL A 28 -4.80 -0.40 -4.07
CA VAL A 28 -4.74 -1.60 -4.89
C VAL A 28 -3.38 -1.64 -5.57
N THR A 29 -2.74 -2.80 -5.56
CA THR A 29 -1.51 -3.03 -6.30
C THR A 29 -1.63 -4.33 -7.08
N SER A 30 -0.64 -4.63 -7.89
CA SER A 30 -0.65 -5.79 -8.78
C SER A 30 0.49 -6.73 -8.44
N SER A 31 0.25 -8.02 -8.62
CA SER A 31 1.30 -9.03 -8.48
C SER A 31 2.43 -8.84 -9.49
N LEU A 32 2.19 -8.08 -10.57
CA LEU A 32 3.21 -7.75 -11.55
C LEU A 32 4.18 -6.66 -11.07
N SER A 33 3.78 -5.90 -10.06
CA SER A 33 4.66 -4.93 -9.40
C SER A 33 5.34 -5.59 -8.21
N ASP A 34 6.37 -4.95 -7.67
CA ASP A 34 7.00 -5.41 -6.44
C ASP A 34 6.13 -5.00 -5.24
N PHE A 35 4.99 -5.69 -5.09
CA PHE A 35 4.02 -5.33 -4.05
C PHE A 35 4.57 -5.58 -2.64
N LYS A 36 5.49 -6.52 -2.48
CA LYS A 36 6.12 -6.77 -1.18
C LYS A 36 6.95 -5.58 -0.75
N LYS A 37 7.67 -4.97 -1.69
CA LYS A 37 8.42 -3.74 -1.42
C LYS A 37 7.48 -2.60 -1.06
N LEU A 38 6.35 -2.50 -1.75
CA LEU A 38 5.36 -1.47 -1.47
C LEU A 38 4.75 -1.64 -0.07
N ILE A 39 4.46 -2.86 0.32
CA ILE A 39 3.95 -3.15 1.66
C ILE A 39 5.00 -2.79 2.71
N SER A 40 6.27 -3.15 2.47
CA SER A 40 7.36 -2.78 3.38
C SER A 40 7.49 -1.27 3.49
N TYR A 41 7.37 -0.55 2.38
CA TYR A 41 7.42 0.90 2.38
C TYR A 41 6.28 1.50 3.21
N THR A 42 5.08 0.92 3.09
CA THR A 42 3.93 1.34 3.88
C THR A 42 4.20 1.17 5.37
N LYS A 43 4.78 0.06 5.76
CA LYS A 43 5.12 -0.20 7.17
C LYS A 43 6.17 0.78 7.67
N LEU A 44 7.19 1.05 6.86
CA LEU A 44 8.24 2.00 7.22
C LEU A 44 7.70 3.43 7.36
N ALA A 45 6.63 3.73 6.66
CA ALA A 45 5.99 5.05 6.74
C ALA A 45 5.13 5.22 8.00
N GLY A 46 5.02 4.19 8.84
CA GLY A 46 4.30 4.27 10.10
C GLY A 46 2.90 3.70 10.06
N PHE A 47 2.64 2.79 9.14
CA PHE A 47 1.33 2.13 9.01
C PHE A 47 1.43 0.65 9.31
N ASP A 48 0.37 0.10 9.86
CA ASP A 48 0.17 -1.33 9.91
C ASP A 48 -0.48 -1.74 8.59
N ALA A 49 0.24 -2.47 7.77
CA ALA A 49 -0.22 -2.84 6.43
C ALA A 49 -0.66 -4.30 6.40
N SER A 50 -1.86 -4.54 5.88
CA SER A 50 -2.37 -5.89 5.74
C SER A 50 -3.08 -6.06 4.40
N ILE A 51 -3.01 -7.27 3.87
CA ILE A 51 -3.70 -7.61 2.63
C ILE A 51 -5.13 -7.99 3.00
N LEU A 52 -6.09 -7.22 2.47
CA LEU A 52 -7.51 -7.48 2.73
C LEU A 52 -8.08 -8.51 1.78
N ALA A 53 -7.66 -8.48 0.54
CA ALA A 53 -8.22 -9.35 -0.49
C ALA A 53 -7.28 -9.45 -1.67
N LYS A 54 -7.44 -10.50 -2.44
CA LYS A 54 -6.73 -10.70 -3.70
C LYS A 54 -7.75 -11.14 -4.73
N LYS A 55 -7.63 -10.60 -5.94
CA LYS A 55 -8.48 -11.01 -7.04
C LYS A 55 -7.61 -11.47 -8.20
N LYS A 56 -7.73 -12.72 -8.55
CA LYS A 56 -6.96 -13.27 -9.65
C LYS A 56 -7.58 -12.87 -10.98
N LEU A 57 -6.78 -12.26 -11.83
CA LEU A 57 -7.15 -11.92 -13.19
C LEU A 57 -6.40 -12.85 -14.15
N PHE A 58 -6.61 -12.65 -15.44
CA PHE A 58 -6.04 -13.55 -16.44
C PHE A 58 -4.51 -13.59 -16.38
N PHE A 59 -3.86 -12.45 -16.28
CA PHE A 59 -2.40 -12.36 -16.29
C PHE A 59 -1.79 -11.86 -15.01
N GLU A 60 -2.61 -11.48 -14.05
CA GLU A 60 -2.09 -10.89 -12.81
C GLU A 60 -3.06 -11.12 -11.66
N GLU A 61 -2.62 -10.76 -10.48
CA GLU A 61 -3.47 -10.76 -9.29
C GLU A 61 -3.53 -9.33 -8.75
N LEU A 62 -4.74 -8.83 -8.53
CA LEU A 62 -4.93 -7.55 -7.86
C LEU A 62 -4.90 -7.78 -6.35
N ILE A 63 -4.18 -6.92 -5.66
CA ILE A 63 -3.96 -7.05 -4.22
C ILE A 63 -4.46 -5.79 -3.56
N LEU A 64 -5.43 -5.95 -2.67
CA LEU A 64 -6.02 -4.85 -1.91
C LEU A 64 -5.34 -4.78 -0.55
N VAL A 65 -4.69 -3.65 -0.28
CA VAL A 65 -3.92 -3.46 0.94
C VAL A 65 -4.54 -2.34 1.77
N ARG A 66 -4.66 -2.58 3.07
CA ARG A 66 -5.11 -1.59 4.03
C ARG A 66 -3.95 -1.12 4.88
N GLY A 67 -3.77 0.19 4.99
CA GLY A 67 -2.82 0.77 5.93
C GLY A 67 -3.58 1.44 7.06
N ILE A 68 -3.20 1.15 8.29
CA ILE A 68 -3.75 1.79 9.48
C ILE A 68 -2.61 2.55 10.14
N ARG A 69 -2.79 3.85 10.34
CA ARG A 69 -1.72 4.64 10.92
C ARG A 69 -1.54 4.28 12.39
N LEU A 70 -0.31 3.93 12.73
CA LEU A 70 0.04 3.59 14.11
C LEU A 70 0.16 4.86 14.94
N LEU A 71 -0.05 4.71 16.23
CA LEU A 71 0.22 5.77 17.18
C LEU A 71 1.73 5.93 17.32
N SER A 72 2.18 7.15 17.30
CA SER A 72 3.61 7.41 17.47
C SER A 72 3.81 8.74 18.17
#